data_ff7e70c5f4d81455d481d35ad55d41d7
#
_entry.id   ff7e70c5f4d81455d481d35ad55d41d7
#
_cell.length_a   1.000
_cell.length_b   1.000
_cell.length_c   1.000
_cell.angle_alpha   90.00
_cell.angle_beta   90.00
_cell.angle_gamma   90.00
#
_symmetry.space_group_name_H-M   'P 1'
#
loop_
_entity.id
_entity.type
_entity.pdbx_description
1 polymer ?
#
loop_
_entity_poly.entity_id
_entity_poly.type
_entity_poly.pdbx_seq_one_letter_code
_entity_poly.pdbx_strand_id
1 'polypeptide(L)'
;MEQLLAALFQLFEPTHLAFLFAGTLLGLIVGILPGMGGTSGLALVLPFVFTMEPSHALAMMIGVLAPTTTSDTFPAVLMGVPGTAGSQATVMDGFPLSKKGMAARALSAAFSASLLGGIFGAFILSVSIYYAIPIIMAFGFGEQFLLVVLALLMVGALTGDNLFKGIASCFLGLIIGSIGTAPITGDPRYTFNTLYLLEGVPLVVVGLGLFAIPEIVGLLDAKGSIAKSLNTKKGWFTGLKDVVKNWFLVLRCSTLGCLVGALPGLGGTVVDWIAYSHLKQTTKDTSQFGKGDIRGVIAPESANNAKEGGALIPTLIFGIPGSGNKVLLLGGFVLIGIEPGLDMVTTNLDLTYLMIWSLAIANILGAGICMGFSSQISKFTLVPYYILAPVMVCLIFFATFNINRDWYDFIALLAFGLIGITFKNFGWSRPALLIGFFLSTKVELLSYQTHAVYGLSFLSRPVSIILIVLCLATIYLLSKQRFDNNYKSDNQKSKMSQIYYVGFLPVSYTHLTLPTIYSV
;
A
#
# COMPACT_ATOMS: atom_id res chain seq x y z
N MET A 1 -18.38 -16.01 -18.43
CA MET A 1 -18.41 -17.16 -17.50
C MET A 1 -17.39 -18.23 -17.91
N GLU A 2 -17.37 -18.62 -19.18
CA GLU A 2 -16.40 -19.61 -19.70
C GLU A 2 -14.94 -19.22 -19.46
N GLN A 3 -14.56 -17.99 -19.76
CA GLN A 3 -13.20 -17.49 -19.52
C GLN A 3 -12.80 -17.48 -18.03
N LEU A 4 -13.74 -17.16 -17.12
CA LEU A 4 -13.51 -17.22 -15.68
C LEU A 4 -13.23 -18.66 -15.21
N LEU A 5 -13.95 -19.63 -15.77
CA LEU A 5 -13.74 -21.06 -15.48
C LEU A 5 -12.45 -21.57 -16.14
N ALA A 6 -12.16 -21.16 -17.38
CA ALA A 6 -10.92 -21.51 -18.06
C ALA A 6 -9.69 -21.03 -17.26
N ALA A 7 -9.71 -19.78 -16.78
CA ALA A 7 -8.67 -19.23 -15.92
C ALA A 7 -8.52 -20.01 -14.59
N LEU A 8 -9.63 -20.56 -14.06
CA LEU A 8 -9.59 -21.41 -12.87
C LEU A 8 -8.81 -22.73 -13.13
N PHE A 9 -8.99 -23.34 -14.31
CA PHE A 9 -8.22 -24.51 -14.68
C PHE A 9 -6.75 -24.20 -14.90
N GLN A 10 -6.44 -23.07 -15.56
CA GLN A 10 -5.07 -22.60 -15.77
C GLN A 10 -4.37 -22.28 -14.43
N LEU A 11 -5.09 -21.81 -13.41
CA LEU A 11 -4.55 -21.58 -12.07
C LEU A 11 -3.90 -22.84 -11.48
N PHE A 12 -4.47 -24.04 -11.74
CA PHE A 12 -3.97 -25.31 -11.23
C PHE A 12 -2.81 -25.89 -12.06
N GLU A 13 -2.33 -25.18 -13.06
CA GLU A 13 -1.11 -25.55 -13.75
C GLU A 13 0.07 -25.57 -12.75
N PRO A 14 0.87 -26.67 -12.70
CA PRO A 14 1.90 -26.82 -11.67
C PRO A 14 2.92 -25.70 -11.63
N THR A 15 3.29 -25.16 -12.79
CA THR A 15 4.23 -24.03 -12.92
C THR A 15 3.64 -22.76 -12.35
N HIS A 16 2.38 -22.42 -12.69
CA HIS A 16 1.68 -21.26 -12.17
C HIS A 16 1.55 -21.33 -10.63
N LEU A 17 1.10 -22.48 -10.10
CA LEU A 17 1.01 -22.68 -8.65
C LEU A 17 2.37 -22.59 -7.95
N ALA A 18 3.45 -23.08 -8.58
CA ALA A 18 4.79 -22.98 -8.02
C ALA A 18 5.24 -21.52 -7.88
N PHE A 19 5.01 -20.70 -8.91
CA PHE A 19 5.33 -19.26 -8.85
C PHE A 19 4.42 -18.50 -7.88
N LEU A 20 3.13 -18.83 -7.82
CA LEU A 20 2.19 -18.27 -6.84
C LEU A 20 2.61 -18.61 -5.41
N PHE A 21 3.01 -19.84 -5.16
CA PHE A 21 3.49 -20.30 -3.87
C PHE A 21 4.82 -19.63 -3.49
N ALA A 22 5.77 -19.54 -4.42
CA ALA A 22 7.04 -18.85 -4.20
C ALA A 22 6.81 -17.37 -3.88
N GLY A 23 5.94 -16.69 -4.64
CA GLY A 23 5.52 -15.32 -4.35
C GLY A 23 4.86 -15.20 -2.97
N THR A 24 3.98 -16.14 -2.61
CA THR A 24 3.34 -16.19 -1.29
C THR A 24 4.37 -16.29 -0.16
N LEU A 25 5.36 -17.16 -0.28
CA LEU A 25 6.42 -17.29 0.73
C LEU A 25 7.24 -16.00 0.86
N LEU A 26 7.61 -15.39 -0.25
CA LEU A 26 8.32 -14.10 -0.26
C LEU A 26 7.47 -12.99 0.36
N GLY A 27 6.19 -12.91 0.00
CA GLY A 27 5.25 -11.94 0.58
C GLY A 27 5.09 -12.11 2.09
N LEU A 28 5.00 -13.35 2.57
CA LEU A 28 4.96 -13.62 4.01
C LEU A 28 6.25 -13.17 4.72
N ILE A 29 7.41 -13.43 4.14
CA ILE A 29 8.70 -13.01 4.71
C ILE A 29 8.77 -11.47 4.77
N VAL A 30 8.39 -10.80 3.69
CA VAL A 30 8.41 -9.32 3.61
C VAL A 30 7.45 -8.70 4.63
N GLY A 31 6.23 -9.23 4.78
CA GLY A 31 5.25 -8.67 5.71
C GLY A 31 5.60 -8.85 7.18
N ILE A 32 6.36 -9.90 7.53
CA ILE A 32 6.85 -10.09 8.91
C ILE A 32 7.91 -9.05 9.29
N LEU A 33 8.62 -8.49 8.32
CA LEU A 33 9.67 -7.50 8.56
C LEU A 33 9.05 -6.11 8.77
N PRO A 34 9.14 -5.52 9.98
CA PRO A 34 8.52 -4.23 10.26
C PRO A 34 8.99 -3.14 9.31
N GLY A 35 8.02 -2.37 8.78
CA GLY A 35 8.30 -1.30 7.84
C GLY A 35 8.44 -1.74 6.38
N MET A 36 8.61 -3.03 6.10
CA MET A 36 8.64 -3.57 4.75
C MET A 36 7.22 -3.97 4.32
N GLY A 37 6.68 -3.30 3.34
CA GLY A 37 5.36 -3.61 2.79
C GLY A 37 5.43 -4.26 1.41
N GLY A 38 4.27 -4.50 0.81
CA GLY A 38 4.14 -5.06 -0.54
C GLY A 38 4.89 -4.26 -1.61
N THR A 39 5.11 -2.96 -1.42
CA THR A 39 5.93 -2.14 -2.31
C THR A 39 7.39 -2.62 -2.35
N SER A 40 8.00 -2.83 -1.19
CA SER A 40 9.38 -3.35 -1.12
C SER A 40 9.46 -4.79 -1.65
N GLY A 41 8.45 -5.62 -1.35
CA GLY A 41 8.37 -7.00 -1.84
C GLY A 41 8.28 -7.07 -3.36
N LEU A 42 7.42 -6.27 -3.97
CA LEU A 42 7.31 -6.19 -5.44
C LEU A 42 8.58 -5.64 -6.08
N ALA A 43 9.17 -4.58 -5.50
CA ALA A 43 10.42 -4.02 -6.03
C ALA A 43 11.54 -5.07 -6.07
N LEU A 44 11.62 -5.96 -5.08
CA LEU A 44 12.59 -7.07 -5.08
C LEU A 44 12.32 -8.13 -6.14
N VAL A 45 11.06 -8.35 -6.50
CA VAL A 45 10.68 -9.42 -7.45
C VAL A 45 10.68 -8.94 -8.90
N LEU A 46 10.40 -7.66 -9.16
CA LEU A 46 10.27 -7.11 -10.51
C LEU A 46 11.44 -7.42 -11.46
N PRO A 47 12.71 -7.37 -11.05
CA PRO A 47 13.82 -7.68 -11.95
C PRO A 47 13.84 -9.13 -12.44
N PHE A 48 13.21 -10.04 -11.71
CA PHE A 48 13.12 -11.46 -12.10
C PHE A 48 11.91 -11.73 -13.00
N VAL A 49 10.86 -10.92 -12.86
CA VAL A 49 9.60 -11.02 -13.61
C VAL A 49 9.80 -10.81 -15.11
N PHE A 50 10.75 -9.97 -15.49
CA PHE A 50 11.04 -9.63 -16.90
C PHE A 50 11.35 -10.85 -17.79
N THR A 51 11.91 -11.91 -17.24
CA THR A 51 12.25 -13.13 -18.01
C THR A 51 11.19 -14.22 -17.92
N MET A 52 10.09 -13.97 -17.21
CA MET A 52 9.02 -14.94 -17.00
C MET A 52 7.91 -14.80 -18.04
N GLU A 53 7.21 -15.89 -18.30
CA GLU A 53 5.94 -15.81 -19.01
C GLU A 53 4.92 -14.96 -18.24
N PRO A 54 4.04 -14.20 -18.95
CA PRO A 54 3.10 -13.29 -18.32
C PRO A 54 2.26 -13.92 -17.19
N SER A 55 1.76 -15.14 -17.38
CA SER A 55 0.97 -15.86 -16.37
C SER A 55 1.75 -16.14 -15.09
N HIS A 56 3.01 -16.58 -15.21
CA HIS A 56 3.90 -16.89 -14.09
C HIS A 56 4.36 -15.63 -13.36
N ALA A 57 4.66 -14.57 -14.14
CA ALA A 57 5.00 -13.25 -13.62
C ALA A 57 3.86 -12.68 -12.74
N LEU A 58 2.62 -12.76 -13.24
CA LEU A 58 1.43 -12.32 -12.51
C LEU A 58 1.21 -13.14 -11.25
N ALA A 59 1.37 -14.47 -11.33
CA ALA A 59 1.29 -15.35 -10.16
C ALA A 59 2.28 -14.95 -9.07
N MET A 60 3.55 -14.72 -9.44
CA MET A 60 4.60 -14.30 -8.51
C MET A 60 4.28 -12.96 -7.87
N MET A 61 3.90 -11.95 -8.66
CA MET A 61 3.59 -10.61 -8.16
C MET A 61 2.36 -10.59 -7.24
N ILE A 62 1.28 -11.26 -7.62
CA ILE A 62 0.06 -11.34 -6.80
C ILE A 62 0.33 -12.18 -5.54
N GLY A 63 1.13 -13.25 -5.67
CA GLY A 63 1.59 -14.04 -4.55
C GLY A 63 2.37 -13.23 -3.52
N VAL A 64 3.18 -12.26 -3.93
CA VAL A 64 3.85 -11.33 -2.99
C VAL A 64 2.86 -10.38 -2.34
N LEU A 65 1.96 -9.80 -3.11
CA LEU A 65 1.07 -8.72 -2.64
C LEU A 65 0.08 -9.17 -1.56
N ALA A 66 -0.67 -10.23 -1.84
CA ALA A 66 -1.80 -10.63 -1.02
C ALA A 66 -1.38 -11.09 0.38
N PRO A 67 -0.38 -11.99 0.55
CA PRO A 67 0.01 -12.47 1.87
C PRO A 67 0.79 -11.47 2.72
N THR A 68 1.42 -10.45 2.10
CA THR A 68 2.13 -9.40 2.84
C THR A 68 1.19 -8.69 3.82
N THR A 69 -0.06 -8.43 3.43
CA THR A 69 -1.07 -7.80 4.28
C THR A 69 -1.69 -8.74 5.33
N THR A 70 -1.34 -10.02 5.29
CA THR A 70 -1.71 -11.00 6.31
C THR A 70 -0.58 -11.21 7.31
N SER A 71 0.67 -11.30 6.83
CA SER A 71 1.82 -11.57 7.70
C SER A 71 2.29 -10.33 8.49
N ASP A 72 1.95 -9.12 8.07
CA ASP A 72 2.22 -7.87 8.80
C ASP A 72 1.50 -7.79 10.17
N THR A 73 0.53 -8.66 10.39
CA THR A 73 -0.14 -8.87 11.67
C THR A 73 0.79 -9.44 12.75
N PHE A 74 1.81 -10.25 12.38
CA PHE A 74 2.73 -10.82 13.37
C PHE A 74 3.43 -9.73 14.19
N PRO A 75 4.16 -8.78 13.60
CA PRO A 75 4.76 -7.69 14.37
C PRO A 75 3.71 -6.81 15.06
N ALA A 76 2.56 -6.57 14.45
CA ALA A 76 1.51 -5.76 15.05
C ALA A 76 0.98 -6.37 16.36
N VAL A 77 0.70 -7.66 16.37
CA VAL A 77 0.13 -8.36 17.53
C VAL A 77 1.20 -8.76 18.55
N LEU A 78 2.36 -9.26 18.09
CA LEU A 78 3.37 -9.82 18.98
C LEU A 78 4.32 -8.77 19.55
N MET A 79 4.57 -7.69 18.83
CA MET A 79 5.61 -6.71 19.14
C MET A 79 5.05 -5.32 19.45
N GLY A 80 3.80 -5.05 19.07
CA GLY A 80 3.21 -3.72 19.17
C GLY A 80 3.77 -2.70 18.18
N VAL A 81 4.39 -3.19 17.11
CA VAL A 81 4.93 -2.38 16.01
C VAL A 81 4.21 -2.79 14.73
N PRO A 82 3.65 -1.86 13.96
CA PRO A 82 2.97 -2.24 12.72
C PRO A 82 3.96 -2.86 11.73
N GLY A 83 3.59 -3.98 11.12
CA GLY A 83 4.38 -4.59 10.04
C GLY A 83 4.37 -3.74 8.79
N THR A 84 3.19 -3.24 8.43
CA THR A 84 2.98 -2.27 7.33
C THR A 84 2.12 -1.11 7.80
N ALA A 85 1.93 -0.10 6.96
CA ALA A 85 1.01 1.00 7.26
C ALA A 85 -0.44 0.50 7.45
N GLY A 86 -0.83 -0.62 6.84
CA GLY A 86 -2.18 -1.18 6.92
C GLY A 86 -2.45 -2.02 8.18
N SER A 87 -1.47 -2.22 9.06
CA SER A 87 -1.64 -2.96 10.32
C SER A 87 -1.51 -2.07 11.58
N GLN A 88 -1.51 -0.74 11.42
CA GLN A 88 -1.36 0.20 12.54
C GLN A 88 -2.51 0.13 13.53
N ALA A 89 -3.74 0.09 13.03
CA ALA A 89 -4.93 0.01 13.89
C ALA A 89 -5.03 -1.34 14.62
N THR A 90 -4.54 -2.42 14.00
CA THR A 90 -4.48 -3.75 14.63
C THR A 90 -3.62 -3.77 15.89
N VAL A 91 -2.57 -2.95 15.95
CA VAL A 91 -1.71 -2.81 17.14
C VAL A 91 -2.52 -2.38 18.36
N MET A 92 -3.54 -1.53 18.19
CA MET A 92 -4.29 -0.91 19.29
C MET A 92 -4.94 -1.94 20.22
N ASP A 93 -5.45 -3.03 19.67
CA ASP A 93 -6.10 -4.09 20.45
C ASP A 93 -5.36 -5.44 20.39
N GLY A 94 -4.64 -5.71 19.27
CA GLY A 94 -3.89 -6.94 19.08
C GLY A 94 -2.75 -7.10 20.08
N PHE A 95 -1.96 -6.06 20.27
CA PHE A 95 -0.84 -6.10 21.21
C PHE A 95 -1.31 -6.16 22.70
N PRO A 96 -2.30 -5.40 23.16
CA PRO A 96 -2.88 -5.62 24.49
C PRO A 96 -3.42 -7.03 24.72
N LEU A 97 -4.04 -7.68 23.70
CA LEU A 97 -4.44 -9.09 23.78
C LEU A 97 -3.24 -10.01 23.96
N SER A 98 -2.17 -9.76 23.22
CA SER A 98 -0.93 -10.52 23.35
C SER A 98 -0.32 -10.38 24.74
N LYS A 99 -0.28 -9.16 25.31
CA LYS A 99 0.19 -8.92 26.70
C LYS A 99 -0.65 -9.65 27.75
N LYS A 100 -1.94 -9.89 27.47
CA LYS A 100 -2.84 -10.69 28.32
C LYS A 100 -2.67 -12.21 28.13
N GLY A 101 -1.67 -12.66 27.34
CA GLY A 101 -1.44 -14.08 27.05
C GLY A 101 -2.40 -14.67 26.00
N MET A 102 -3.16 -13.84 25.29
CA MET A 102 -4.14 -14.23 24.27
C MET A 102 -3.62 -14.01 22.85
N ALA A 103 -2.30 -14.07 22.63
CA ALA A 103 -1.68 -13.86 21.31
C ALA A 103 -2.23 -14.80 20.24
N ALA A 104 -2.38 -16.10 20.55
CA ALA A 104 -2.92 -17.08 19.60
C ALA A 104 -4.37 -16.76 19.19
N ARG A 105 -5.20 -16.27 20.12
CA ARG A 105 -6.57 -15.83 19.83
C ARG A 105 -6.59 -14.62 18.91
N ALA A 106 -5.72 -13.63 19.17
CA ALA A 106 -5.61 -12.42 18.35
C ALA A 106 -5.12 -12.74 16.94
N LEU A 107 -4.05 -13.54 16.80
CA LEU A 107 -3.51 -13.97 15.50
C LEU A 107 -4.52 -14.80 14.71
N SER A 108 -5.19 -15.77 15.34
CA SER A 108 -6.22 -16.57 14.68
C SER A 108 -7.38 -15.72 14.18
N ALA A 109 -7.86 -14.78 14.98
CA ALA A 109 -8.92 -13.87 14.57
C ALA A 109 -8.46 -12.95 13.42
N ALA A 110 -7.24 -12.44 13.50
CA ALA A 110 -6.66 -11.61 12.45
C ALA A 110 -6.57 -12.37 11.12
N PHE A 111 -5.89 -13.53 11.09
CA PHE A 111 -5.71 -14.29 9.86
C PHE A 111 -7.02 -14.80 9.27
N SER A 112 -8.00 -15.16 10.10
CA SER A 112 -9.33 -15.54 9.62
C SER A 112 -10.09 -14.35 9.03
N ALA A 113 -10.00 -13.18 9.66
CA ALA A 113 -10.61 -11.95 9.15
C ALA A 113 -9.95 -11.48 7.85
N SER A 114 -8.62 -11.55 7.80
CA SER A 114 -7.82 -11.25 6.59
C SER A 114 -8.16 -12.18 5.43
N LEU A 115 -8.28 -13.49 5.69
CA LEU A 115 -8.69 -14.48 4.68
C LEU A 115 -10.06 -14.14 4.10
N LEU A 116 -11.06 -13.93 4.96
CA LEU A 116 -12.41 -13.60 4.49
C LEU A 116 -12.45 -12.26 3.76
N GLY A 117 -11.71 -11.25 4.25
CA GLY A 117 -11.55 -9.97 3.60
C GLY A 117 -10.91 -10.09 2.22
N GLY A 118 -9.82 -10.86 2.10
CA GLY A 118 -9.13 -11.08 0.83
C GLY A 118 -9.97 -11.82 -0.21
N ILE A 119 -10.72 -12.86 0.19
CA ILE A 119 -11.67 -13.56 -0.69
C ILE A 119 -12.79 -12.62 -1.11
N PHE A 120 -13.34 -11.82 -0.18
CA PHE A 120 -14.35 -10.82 -0.51
C PHE A 120 -13.82 -9.77 -1.48
N GLY A 121 -12.58 -9.31 -1.31
CA GLY A 121 -11.91 -8.39 -2.23
C GLY A 121 -11.74 -8.97 -3.63
N ALA A 122 -11.35 -10.24 -3.76
CA ALA A 122 -11.26 -10.94 -5.03
C ALA A 122 -12.65 -11.09 -5.70
N PHE A 123 -13.69 -11.36 -4.92
CA PHE A 123 -15.08 -11.42 -5.41
C PHE A 123 -15.54 -10.06 -5.95
N ILE A 124 -15.35 -8.98 -5.20
CA ILE A 124 -15.73 -7.63 -5.65
C ILE A 124 -14.94 -7.22 -6.90
N LEU A 125 -13.67 -7.58 -6.98
CA LEU A 125 -12.84 -7.36 -8.18
C LEU A 125 -13.43 -8.11 -9.38
N SER A 126 -13.81 -9.38 -9.22
CA SER A 126 -14.43 -10.19 -10.29
C SER A 126 -15.72 -9.56 -10.80
N VAL A 127 -16.58 -9.11 -9.88
CA VAL A 127 -17.83 -8.39 -10.24
C VAL A 127 -17.52 -7.09 -10.98
N SER A 128 -16.51 -6.34 -10.53
CA SER A 128 -16.11 -5.07 -11.15
C SER A 128 -15.58 -5.26 -12.57
N ILE A 129 -14.80 -6.31 -12.82
CA ILE A 129 -14.30 -6.65 -14.16
C ILE A 129 -15.43 -7.05 -15.10
N TYR A 130 -16.44 -7.77 -14.60
CA TYR A 130 -17.61 -8.11 -15.41
C TYR A 130 -18.34 -6.87 -15.96
N TYR A 131 -18.40 -5.79 -15.17
CA TYR A 131 -19.01 -4.52 -15.59
C TYR A 131 -18.00 -3.51 -16.15
N ALA A 132 -16.72 -3.88 -16.32
CA ALA A 132 -15.66 -2.93 -16.69
C ALA A 132 -15.83 -2.36 -18.10
N ILE A 133 -16.22 -3.18 -19.09
CA ILE A 133 -16.31 -2.76 -20.49
C ILE A 133 -17.26 -1.55 -20.67
N PRO A 134 -18.53 -1.58 -20.24
CA PRO A 134 -19.39 -0.41 -20.37
C PRO A 134 -18.90 0.81 -19.60
N ILE A 135 -18.20 0.61 -18.48
CA ILE A 135 -17.60 1.70 -17.72
C ILE A 135 -16.47 2.34 -18.53
N ILE A 136 -15.52 1.54 -19.04
CA ILE A 136 -14.38 2.05 -19.82
C ILE A 136 -14.87 2.78 -21.09
N MET A 137 -15.85 2.22 -21.77
CA MET A 137 -16.41 2.81 -23.00
C MET A 137 -17.10 4.17 -22.76
N ALA A 138 -17.53 4.44 -21.52
CA ALA A 138 -18.03 5.75 -21.13
C ALA A 138 -16.92 6.79 -20.89
N PHE A 139 -15.67 6.34 -20.73
CA PHE A 139 -14.51 7.18 -20.47
C PHE A 139 -13.70 7.41 -21.74
N GLY A 140 -13.78 8.60 -22.32
CA GLY A 140 -12.84 9.05 -23.36
C GLY A 140 -11.54 9.59 -22.76
N PHE A 141 -10.66 10.12 -23.60
CA PHE A 141 -9.35 10.64 -23.14
C PHE A 141 -9.49 11.76 -22.09
N GLY A 142 -10.52 12.62 -22.25
CA GLY A 142 -10.79 13.72 -21.29
C GLY A 142 -11.15 13.22 -19.91
N GLU A 143 -12.02 12.21 -19.82
CA GLU A 143 -12.41 11.59 -18.56
C GLU A 143 -11.24 10.84 -17.92
N GLN A 144 -10.46 10.12 -18.71
CA GLN A 144 -9.25 9.43 -18.22
C GLN A 144 -8.22 10.44 -17.70
N PHE A 145 -8.01 11.56 -18.40
CA PHE A 145 -7.16 12.65 -17.93
C PHE A 145 -7.63 13.20 -16.58
N LEU A 146 -8.92 13.53 -16.45
CA LEU A 146 -9.49 14.02 -15.20
C LEU A 146 -9.40 12.99 -14.06
N LEU A 147 -9.53 11.71 -14.37
CA LEU A 147 -9.38 10.64 -13.39
C LEU A 147 -7.93 10.53 -12.89
N VAL A 148 -6.94 10.71 -13.79
CA VAL A 148 -5.52 10.78 -13.39
C VAL A 148 -5.25 12.02 -12.54
N VAL A 149 -5.81 13.18 -12.89
CA VAL A 149 -5.70 14.41 -12.09
C VAL A 149 -6.32 14.21 -10.71
N LEU A 150 -7.51 13.60 -10.63
CA LEU A 150 -8.15 13.26 -9.36
C LEU A 150 -7.27 12.31 -8.52
N ALA A 151 -6.69 11.29 -9.14
CA ALA A 151 -5.76 10.37 -8.47
C ALA A 151 -4.55 11.11 -7.89
N LEU A 152 -3.91 12.00 -8.66
CA LEU A 152 -2.76 12.80 -8.19
C LEU A 152 -3.14 13.72 -7.03
N LEU A 153 -4.31 14.37 -7.09
CA LEU A 153 -4.82 15.21 -6.01
C LEU A 153 -5.06 14.38 -4.74
N MET A 154 -5.71 13.23 -4.86
CA MET A 154 -6.00 12.35 -3.72
C MET A 154 -4.71 11.78 -3.11
N VAL A 155 -3.79 11.30 -3.95
CA VAL A 155 -2.50 10.76 -3.49
C VAL A 155 -1.68 11.82 -2.76
N GLY A 156 -1.51 13.01 -3.37
CA GLY A 156 -0.77 14.11 -2.76
C GLY A 156 -1.37 14.56 -1.43
N ALA A 157 -2.70 14.50 -1.33
CA ALA A 157 -3.43 14.99 -0.18
C ALA A 157 -3.47 14.03 1.03
N LEU A 158 -3.51 12.73 0.77
CA LEU A 158 -3.87 11.72 1.76
C LEU A 158 -2.69 10.85 2.22
N THR A 159 -1.53 11.01 1.58
CA THR A 159 -0.32 10.25 1.88
C THR A 159 0.72 11.09 2.63
N GLY A 160 0.47 11.40 3.87
CA GLY A 160 1.45 12.08 4.72
C GLY A 160 0.83 12.93 5.82
N ASP A 161 1.63 13.29 6.80
CA ASP A 161 1.21 14.13 7.94
C ASP A 161 0.96 15.60 7.53
N ASN A 162 1.43 16.00 6.34
CA ASN A 162 1.34 17.36 5.84
C ASN A 162 0.97 17.37 4.36
N LEU A 163 -0.19 17.96 4.06
CA LEU A 163 -0.74 18.11 2.72
C LEU A 163 0.27 18.67 1.70
N PHE A 164 1.01 19.73 2.07
CA PHE A 164 2.00 20.32 1.16
C PHE A 164 3.13 19.38 0.81
N LYS A 165 3.63 18.64 1.80
CA LYS A 165 4.68 17.66 1.56
C LYS A 165 4.20 16.53 0.66
N GLY A 166 2.93 16.10 0.83
CA GLY A 166 2.31 15.09 -0.03
C GLY A 166 2.18 15.57 -1.48
N ILE A 167 1.60 16.75 -1.68
CA ILE A 167 1.43 17.36 -3.01
C ILE A 167 2.80 17.65 -3.65
N ALA A 168 3.74 18.25 -2.90
CA ALA A 168 5.08 18.51 -3.40
C ALA A 168 5.83 17.24 -3.77
N SER A 169 5.66 16.15 -3.00
CA SER A 169 6.22 14.83 -3.33
C SER A 169 5.67 14.32 -4.66
N CYS A 170 4.36 14.47 -4.89
CA CYS A 170 3.71 14.05 -6.12
C CYS A 170 4.22 14.85 -7.33
N PHE A 171 4.30 16.18 -7.22
CA PHE A 171 4.86 17.03 -8.28
C PHE A 171 6.34 16.74 -8.54
N LEU A 172 7.13 16.50 -7.50
CA LEU A 172 8.52 16.08 -7.68
C LEU A 172 8.59 14.77 -8.45
N GLY A 173 7.69 13.82 -8.15
CA GLY A 173 7.56 12.58 -8.91
C GLY A 173 7.25 12.84 -10.38
N LEU A 174 6.28 13.71 -10.70
CA LEU A 174 5.95 14.08 -12.07
C LEU A 174 7.16 14.68 -12.82
N ILE A 175 7.91 15.57 -12.17
CA ILE A 175 9.11 16.19 -12.77
C ILE A 175 10.18 15.13 -13.04
N ILE A 176 10.48 14.26 -12.08
CA ILE A 176 11.47 13.20 -12.26
C ILE A 176 11.02 12.20 -13.34
N GLY A 177 9.73 11.86 -13.36
CA GLY A 177 9.17 10.94 -14.36
C GLY A 177 9.10 11.54 -15.78
N SER A 178 9.31 12.86 -15.94
CA SER A 178 9.44 13.51 -17.25
C SER A 178 10.87 13.49 -17.82
N ILE A 179 11.84 12.94 -17.06
CA ILE A 179 13.20 12.74 -17.57
C ILE A 179 13.18 11.65 -18.65
N GLY A 180 13.80 11.92 -19.79
CA GLY A 180 13.88 10.98 -20.89
C GLY A 180 13.31 11.55 -22.19
N THR A 181 12.97 10.67 -23.11
CA THR A 181 12.37 11.05 -24.39
C THR A 181 10.89 11.35 -24.24
N ALA A 182 10.46 12.52 -24.70
CA ALA A 182 9.06 12.90 -24.67
C ALA A 182 8.21 11.93 -25.50
N PRO A 183 7.13 11.34 -24.96
CA PRO A 183 6.37 10.30 -25.67
C PRO A 183 5.63 10.80 -26.90
N ILE A 184 5.42 12.13 -27.04
CA ILE A 184 4.65 12.74 -28.12
C ILE A 184 5.56 13.32 -29.18
N THR A 185 6.58 14.09 -28.79
CA THR A 185 7.44 14.84 -29.72
C THR A 185 8.74 14.08 -30.05
N GLY A 186 9.13 13.10 -29.23
CA GLY A 186 10.41 12.41 -29.37
C GLY A 186 11.61 13.21 -28.87
N ASP A 187 11.41 14.41 -28.30
CA ASP A 187 12.49 15.26 -27.85
C ASP A 187 13.09 14.77 -26.52
N PRO A 188 14.43 14.72 -26.41
CA PRO A 188 15.09 14.37 -25.16
C PRO A 188 14.95 15.51 -24.13
N ARG A 189 14.50 15.19 -22.90
CA ARG A 189 14.31 16.14 -21.81
C ARG A 189 15.13 15.74 -20.59
N TYR A 190 15.88 16.69 -20.04
CA TYR A 190 16.68 16.51 -18.81
C TYR A 190 17.64 15.32 -18.86
N THR A 191 18.11 14.95 -20.07
CA THR A 191 18.98 13.79 -20.30
C THR A 191 20.46 14.08 -20.05
N PHE A 192 20.82 15.38 -19.92
CA PHE A 192 22.20 15.82 -19.74
C PHE A 192 23.19 15.19 -20.75
N ASN A 193 22.70 14.90 -21.97
CA ASN A 193 23.42 14.20 -23.04
C ASN A 193 23.94 12.80 -22.67
N THR A 194 23.31 12.14 -21.69
CA THR A 194 23.63 10.76 -21.33
C THR A 194 22.66 9.80 -22.01
N LEU A 195 23.17 8.72 -22.59
CA LEU A 195 22.34 7.68 -23.20
C LEU A 195 21.43 7.00 -22.18
N TYR A 196 21.92 6.82 -20.95
CA TYR A 196 21.16 6.21 -19.86
C TYR A 196 19.84 6.95 -19.57
N LEU A 197 19.87 8.30 -19.55
CA LEU A 197 18.68 9.09 -19.26
C LEU A 197 17.73 9.29 -20.45
N LEU A 198 18.09 8.84 -21.67
CA LEU A 198 17.17 8.90 -22.82
C LEU A 198 15.93 8.03 -22.64
N GLU A 199 16.07 6.88 -22.01
CA GLU A 199 14.96 5.97 -21.69
C GLU A 199 14.30 6.34 -20.32
N GLY A 200 14.81 7.35 -19.64
CA GLY A 200 14.40 7.70 -18.28
C GLY A 200 14.97 6.77 -17.22
N VAL A 201 14.64 7.03 -15.96
CA VAL A 201 15.08 6.18 -14.86
C VAL A 201 14.12 4.98 -14.71
N PRO A 202 14.63 3.74 -14.62
CA PRO A 202 13.76 2.58 -14.46
C PRO A 202 12.91 2.65 -13.18
N LEU A 203 11.61 2.40 -13.31
CA LEU A 203 10.66 2.43 -12.18
C LEU A 203 11.08 1.51 -11.02
N VAL A 204 11.67 0.36 -11.35
CA VAL A 204 12.14 -0.61 -10.36
C VAL A 204 13.26 -0.04 -9.51
N VAL A 205 14.21 0.68 -10.12
CA VAL A 205 15.33 1.35 -9.43
C VAL A 205 14.78 2.41 -8.48
N VAL A 206 13.83 3.22 -8.96
CA VAL A 206 13.13 4.23 -8.14
C VAL A 206 12.41 3.57 -6.96
N GLY A 207 11.71 2.48 -7.21
CA GLY A 207 10.98 1.73 -6.17
C GLY A 207 11.91 1.12 -5.10
N LEU A 208 12.99 0.46 -5.53
CA LEU A 208 14.01 -0.11 -4.62
C LEU A 208 14.68 0.99 -3.80
N GLY A 209 15.10 2.09 -4.43
CA GLY A 209 15.71 3.22 -3.76
C GLY A 209 14.77 3.84 -2.72
N LEU A 210 13.55 4.19 -3.10
CA LEU A 210 12.61 4.89 -2.21
C LEU A 210 12.10 4.03 -1.06
N PHE A 211 11.96 2.71 -1.22
CA PHE A 211 11.32 1.86 -0.23
C PHE A 211 12.25 0.85 0.41
N ALA A 212 13.09 0.15 -0.34
CA ALA A 212 13.93 -0.89 0.23
C ALA A 212 15.15 -0.33 0.98
N ILE A 213 15.87 0.62 0.41
CA ILE A 213 17.05 1.22 1.06
C ILE A 213 16.73 1.87 2.41
N PRO A 214 15.71 2.76 2.55
CA PRO A 214 15.39 3.37 3.84
C PRO A 214 14.95 2.37 4.93
N GLU A 215 14.34 1.26 4.54
CA GLU A 215 13.97 0.24 5.51
C GLU A 215 15.19 -0.54 6.00
N ILE A 216 16.14 -0.87 5.12
CA ILE A 216 17.40 -1.52 5.53
C ILE A 216 18.19 -0.62 6.46
N VAL A 217 18.32 0.67 6.14
CA VAL A 217 19.02 1.63 7.02
C VAL A 217 18.33 1.71 8.37
N GLY A 218 17.00 1.75 8.40
CA GLY A 218 16.22 1.71 9.64
C GLY A 218 16.40 0.43 10.46
N LEU A 219 16.57 -0.72 9.79
CA LEU A 219 16.86 -1.99 10.46
C LEU A 219 18.28 -2.02 11.09
N LEU A 220 19.26 -1.37 10.46
CA LEU A 220 20.63 -1.28 11.00
C LEU A 220 20.69 -0.40 12.26
N ASP A 221 19.85 0.63 12.35
CA ASP A 221 19.76 1.50 13.52
C ASP A 221 19.03 0.85 14.71
N ALA A 222 18.17 -0.14 14.44
CA ALA A 222 17.40 -0.83 15.46
C ALA A 222 18.27 -1.81 16.26
N LYS A 223 18.64 -1.44 17.49
CA LYS A 223 19.40 -2.29 18.42
C LYS A 223 18.47 -3.31 19.08
N GLY A 224 18.58 -4.58 18.72
CA GLY A 224 18.01 -5.68 19.49
C GLY A 224 17.11 -6.64 18.72
N SER A 225 16.84 -7.82 19.30
CA SER A 225 15.76 -8.72 18.91
C SER A 225 14.47 -8.26 19.57
N ILE A 226 13.38 -8.32 18.86
CA ILE A 226 12.17 -7.53 19.10
C ILE A 226 11.14 -8.24 20.00
N ALA A 227 11.17 -9.56 20.12
CA ALA A 227 10.15 -10.30 20.86
C ALA A 227 10.73 -11.09 22.05
N LYS A 228 10.08 -10.99 23.20
CA LYS A 228 10.18 -12.00 24.27
C LYS A 228 9.31 -13.19 23.87
N SER A 229 9.76 -14.44 24.09
CA SER A 229 9.03 -15.67 23.75
C SER A 229 7.57 -15.60 24.20
N LEU A 230 6.64 -15.61 23.26
CA LEU A 230 5.21 -15.53 23.53
C LEU A 230 4.58 -16.93 23.38
N ASN A 231 3.71 -17.29 24.33
CA ASN A 231 3.01 -18.57 24.30
C ASN A 231 1.85 -18.51 23.29
N THR A 232 2.10 -19.04 22.07
CA THR A 232 1.13 -19.06 20.97
C THR A 232 0.29 -20.33 20.90
N LYS A 233 0.33 -21.20 21.93
CA LYS A 233 -0.23 -22.55 21.86
C LYS A 233 -1.73 -22.68 22.16
N LYS A 234 -2.36 -21.73 22.85
CA LYS A 234 -3.77 -21.85 23.27
C LYS A 234 -4.62 -20.70 22.76
N GLY A 235 -5.80 -20.99 22.18
CA GLY A 235 -6.78 -19.97 21.81
C GLY A 235 -7.10 -19.86 20.32
N TRP A 236 -6.52 -20.69 19.45
CA TRP A 236 -6.74 -20.66 17.98
C TRP A 236 -8.21 -20.80 17.60
N PHE A 237 -8.90 -21.83 18.13
CA PHE A 237 -10.32 -22.02 17.86
C PHE A 237 -11.20 -20.89 18.43
N THR A 238 -10.76 -20.24 19.50
CA THR A 238 -11.50 -19.12 20.08
C THR A 238 -11.47 -17.92 19.14
N GLY A 239 -10.32 -17.59 18.55
CA GLY A 239 -10.21 -16.51 17.58
C GLY A 239 -11.04 -16.76 16.32
N LEU A 240 -11.04 -17.99 15.80
CA LEU A 240 -11.90 -18.39 14.67
C LEU A 240 -13.40 -18.22 15.02
N LYS A 241 -13.82 -18.67 16.21
CA LYS A 241 -15.21 -18.50 16.69
C LYS A 241 -15.57 -17.02 16.82
N ASP A 242 -14.65 -16.19 17.28
CA ASP A 242 -14.85 -14.74 17.38
C ASP A 242 -15.15 -14.12 16.01
N VAL A 243 -14.44 -14.53 14.95
CA VAL A 243 -14.68 -14.05 13.58
C VAL A 243 -16.05 -14.50 13.08
N VAL A 244 -16.40 -15.79 13.24
CA VAL A 244 -17.72 -16.32 12.87
C VAL A 244 -18.83 -15.57 13.61
N LYS A 245 -18.67 -15.30 14.89
CA LYS A 245 -19.65 -14.53 15.68
C LYS A 245 -19.81 -13.09 15.18
N ASN A 246 -18.72 -12.50 14.65
CA ASN A 246 -18.69 -11.14 14.13
C ASN A 246 -18.68 -11.09 12.59
N TRP A 247 -19.27 -12.08 11.91
CA TRP A 247 -19.24 -12.19 10.46
C TRP A 247 -19.75 -10.93 9.73
N PHE A 248 -20.79 -10.29 10.29
CA PHE A 248 -21.34 -9.06 9.73
C PHE A 248 -20.38 -7.87 9.83
N LEU A 249 -19.56 -7.82 10.89
CA LEU A 249 -18.48 -6.84 11.03
C LEU A 249 -17.43 -7.07 9.95
N VAL A 250 -17.03 -8.33 9.71
CA VAL A 250 -16.09 -8.69 8.64
C VAL A 250 -16.63 -8.22 7.29
N LEU A 251 -17.88 -8.56 6.94
CA LEU A 251 -18.47 -8.17 5.67
C LEU A 251 -18.49 -6.64 5.49
N ARG A 252 -18.95 -5.92 6.51
CA ARG A 252 -19.07 -4.46 6.49
C ARG A 252 -17.70 -3.77 6.37
N CYS A 253 -16.69 -4.24 7.12
CA CYS A 253 -15.34 -3.69 7.05
C CYS A 253 -14.63 -4.08 5.75
N SER A 254 -14.86 -5.29 5.22
CA SER A 254 -14.36 -5.69 3.91
C SER A 254 -14.95 -4.82 2.78
N THR A 255 -16.25 -4.49 2.85
CA THR A 255 -16.86 -3.56 1.89
C THR A 255 -16.20 -2.18 1.96
N LEU A 256 -15.98 -1.64 3.17
CA LEU A 256 -15.22 -0.39 3.36
C LEU A 256 -13.81 -0.51 2.81
N GLY A 257 -13.15 -1.65 3.03
CA GLY A 257 -11.82 -1.94 2.49
C GLY A 257 -11.78 -1.86 0.97
N CYS A 258 -12.72 -2.51 0.28
CA CYS A 258 -12.83 -2.45 -1.18
C CYS A 258 -13.10 -1.03 -1.69
N LEU A 259 -14.03 -0.30 -1.06
CA LEU A 259 -14.37 1.08 -1.46
C LEU A 259 -13.18 2.03 -1.29
N VAL A 260 -12.51 1.98 -0.14
CA VAL A 260 -11.33 2.81 0.12
C VAL A 260 -10.17 2.40 -0.78
N GLY A 261 -9.98 1.10 -1.02
CA GLY A 261 -8.98 0.56 -1.93
C GLY A 261 -9.16 1.04 -3.37
N ALA A 262 -10.41 1.14 -3.83
CA ALA A 262 -10.74 1.63 -5.18
C ALA A 262 -10.47 3.13 -5.36
N LEU A 263 -10.27 3.88 -4.27
CA LEU A 263 -9.89 5.29 -4.35
C LEU A 263 -8.36 5.41 -4.49
N PRO A 264 -7.86 5.99 -5.58
CA PRO A 264 -6.42 6.11 -5.80
C PRO A 264 -5.71 6.82 -4.64
N GLY A 265 -4.61 6.22 -4.18
CA GLY A 265 -3.75 6.81 -3.14
C GLY A 265 -4.18 6.60 -1.68
N LEU A 266 -5.43 6.24 -1.41
CA LEU A 266 -5.93 6.02 -0.04
C LEU A 266 -5.59 4.62 0.50
N GLY A 267 -5.52 3.62 -0.36
CA GLY A 267 -5.67 2.21 -0.02
C GLY A 267 -4.74 1.63 1.03
N GLY A 268 -3.53 2.13 1.21
CA GLY A 268 -2.54 1.46 2.06
C GLY A 268 -2.35 2.03 3.46
N THR A 269 -2.68 3.29 3.68
CA THR A 269 -2.25 4.02 4.89
C THR A 269 -3.37 4.35 5.87
N VAL A 270 -4.62 4.30 5.43
CA VAL A 270 -5.75 4.79 6.23
C VAL A 270 -6.91 3.80 6.36
N VAL A 271 -6.92 2.73 5.59
CA VAL A 271 -8.06 1.80 5.51
C VAL A 271 -8.35 1.10 6.84
N ASP A 272 -7.30 0.69 7.53
CA ASP A 272 -7.37 0.06 8.84
C ASP A 272 -7.93 1.00 9.91
N TRP A 273 -7.51 2.28 9.88
CA TRP A 273 -8.04 3.32 10.77
C TRP A 273 -9.50 3.68 10.47
N ILE A 274 -9.90 3.71 9.19
CA ILE A 274 -11.29 3.92 8.80
C ILE A 274 -12.16 2.78 9.33
N ALA A 275 -11.73 1.52 9.15
CA ALA A 275 -12.44 0.35 9.63
C ALA A 275 -12.54 0.32 11.18
N TYR A 276 -11.44 0.65 11.85
CA TYR A 276 -11.42 0.75 13.32
C TYR A 276 -12.32 1.88 13.85
N SER A 277 -12.30 3.04 13.21
CA SER A 277 -13.15 4.17 13.55
C SER A 277 -14.62 3.87 13.31
N HIS A 278 -14.94 3.22 12.18
CA HIS A 278 -16.27 2.76 11.85
C HIS A 278 -16.79 1.75 12.89
N LEU A 279 -15.96 0.79 13.32
CA LEU A 279 -16.27 -0.14 14.39
C LEU A 279 -16.64 0.61 15.66
N LYS A 280 -15.83 1.59 16.10
CA LYS A 280 -16.09 2.38 17.32
C LYS A 280 -17.41 3.16 17.22
N GLN A 281 -17.68 3.80 16.08
CA GLN A 281 -18.91 4.58 15.88
C GLN A 281 -20.17 3.73 15.87
N THR A 282 -20.08 2.47 15.46
CA THR A 282 -21.21 1.55 15.33
C THR A 282 -21.38 0.61 16.54
N THR A 283 -20.51 0.72 17.54
CA THR A 283 -20.56 -0.09 18.75
C THR A 283 -21.04 0.74 19.93
N LYS A 284 -22.02 0.21 20.70
CA LYS A 284 -22.59 0.91 21.86
C LYS A 284 -21.59 1.04 23.02
N ASP A 285 -20.88 -0.05 23.35
CA ASP A 285 -19.85 -0.05 24.38
C ASP A 285 -18.46 -0.03 23.76
N THR A 286 -17.79 1.09 23.92
CA THR A 286 -16.44 1.35 23.39
C THR A 286 -15.34 1.27 24.46
N SER A 287 -15.67 0.94 25.71
CA SER A 287 -14.78 1.01 26.87
C SER A 287 -13.57 0.07 26.79
N GLN A 288 -13.67 -1.01 26.02
CA GLN A 288 -12.62 -2.02 25.86
C GLN A 288 -11.70 -1.78 24.66
N PHE A 289 -12.05 -0.87 23.73
CA PHE A 289 -11.18 -0.54 22.61
C PHE A 289 -9.89 0.14 23.05
N GLY A 290 -8.78 -0.31 22.48
CA GLY A 290 -7.43 0.06 22.90
C GLY A 290 -6.93 -0.71 24.12
N LYS A 291 -7.75 -1.64 24.67
CA LYS A 291 -7.41 -2.47 25.83
C LYS A 291 -7.45 -3.98 25.52
N GLY A 292 -7.63 -4.35 24.26
CA GLY A 292 -7.66 -5.73 23.80
C GLY A 292 -9.08 -6.25 23.52
N ASP A 293 -9.90 -5.49 22.83
CA ASP A 293 -11.15 -5.97 22.25
C ASP A 293 -10.85 -6.70 20.92
N ILE A 294 -11.28 -7.95 20.80
CA ILE A 294 -11.00 -8.76 19.62
C ILE A 294 -11.60 -8.18 18.33
N ARG A 295 -12.69 -7.43 18.44
CA ARG A 295 -13.33 -6.74 17.31
C ARG A 295 -12.41 -5.66 16.72
N GLY A 296 -11.57 -5.03 17.58
CA GLY A 296 -10.55 -4.05 17.18
C GLY A 296 -9.39 -4.67 16.39
N VAL A 297 -9.28 -6.01 16.36
CA VAL A 297 -8.40 -6.76 15.46
C VAL A 297 -9.15 -7.16 14.20
N ILE A 298 -10.37 -7.71 14.32
CA ILE A 298 -11.16 -8.22 13.20
C ILE A 298 -11.47 -7.13 12.17
N ALA A 299 -11.88 -5.95 12.60
CA ALA A 299 -12.30 -4.88 11.71
C ALA A 299 -11.19 -4.35 10.79
N PRO A 300 -10.01 -3.93 11.30
CA PRO A 300 -8.92 -3.46 10.43
C PRO A 300 -8.36 -4.57 9.55
N GLU A 301 -8.23 -5.80 10.06
CA GLU A 301 -7.66 -6.91 9.29
C GLU A 301 -8.54 -7.31 8.09
N SER A 302 -9.86 -7.40 8.28
CA SER A 302 -10.77 -7.70 7.18
C SER A 302 -10.75 -6.61 6.11
N ALA A 303 -10.64 -5.34 6.49
CA ALA A 303 -10.54 -4.22 5.56
C ALA A 303 -9.19 -4.17 4.84
N ASN A 304 -8.10 -4.45 5.56
CA ASN A 304 -6.73 -4.41 5.04
C ASN A 304 -6.52 -5.40 3.88
N ASN A 305 -7.02 -6.64 3.98
CA ASN A 305 -6.92 -7.59 2.88
C ASN A 305 -7.93 -7.32 1.76
N ALA A 306 -9.17 -6.92 2.09
CA ALA A 306 -10.18 -6.60 1.10
C ALA A 306 -9.79 -5.42 0.20
N LYS A 307 -9.03 -4.45 0.72
CA LYS A 307 -8.54 -3.31 -0.07
C LYS A 307 -7.65 -3.71 -1.23
N GLU A 308 -6.96 -4.86 -1.14
CA GLU A 308 -6.08 -5.30 -2.23
C GLU A 308 -6.88 -5.59 -3.50
N GLY A 309 -8.04 -6.26 -3.37
CA GLY A 309 -8.98 -6.42 -4.47
C GLY A 309 -9.58 -5.09 -4.94
N GLY A 310 -9.99 -4.23 -4.00
CA GLY A 310 -10.49 -2.89 -4.33
C GLY A 310 -9.49 -2.05 -5.11
N ALA A 311 -8.21 -2.03 -4.69
CA ALA A 311 -7.16 -1.26 -5.34
C ALA A 311 -6.78 -1.78 -6.74
N LEU A 312 -7.05 -3.05 -7.02
CA LEU A 312 -6.87 -3.61 -8.36
C LEU A 312 -7.93 -3.12 -9.35
N ILE A 313 -9.11 -2.66 -8.90
CA ILE A 313 -10.16 -2.14 -9.80
C ILE A 313 -9.64 -0.99 -10.67
N PRO A 314 -9.24 0.18 -10.12
CA PRO A 314 -8.71 1.26 -10.94
C PRO A 314 -7.38 0.90 -11.62
N THR A 315 -6.60 0.00 -11.00
CA THR A 315 -5.30 -0.44 -11.52
C THR A 315 -5.46 -1.21 -12.83
N LEU A 316 -6.38 -2.17 -12.89
CA LEU A 316 -6.60 -3.00 -14.08
C LEU A 316 -7.46 -2.27 -15.13
N ILE A 317 -8.53 -1.58 -14.70
CA ILE A 317 -9.51 -0.97 -15.61
C ILE A 317 -8.95 0.29 -16.27
N PHE A 318 -8.24 1.14 -15.51
CA PHE A 318 -7.76 2.44 -16.01
C PHE A 318 -6.23 2.56 -16.02
N GLY A 319 -5.51 1.56 -15.51
CA GLY A 319 -4.05 1.66 -15.31
C GLY A 319 -3.66 2.80 -14.36
N ILE A 320 -4.51 3.09 -13.38
CA ILE A 320 -4.29 4.11 -12.35
C ILE A 320 -4.04 3.39 -11.03
N PRO A 321 -2.86 3.53 -10.43
CA PRO A 321 -2.53 2.78 -9.24
C PRO A 321 -3.36 3.19 -8.04
N GLY A 322 -4.04 2.25 -7.38
CA GLY A 322 -4.78 2.48 -6.14
C GLY A 322 -3.88 2.72 -4.92
N SER A 323 -2.59 2.34 -5.00
CA SER A 323 -1.60 2.47 -3.91
C SER A 323 -0.17 2.32 -4.44
N GLY A 324 0.84 2.61 -3.61
CA GLY A 324 2.25 2.54 -4.02
C GLY A 324 2.68 1.15 -4.52
N ASN A 325 2.19 0.06 -3.95
CA ASN A 325 2.46 -1.29 -4.43
C ASN A 325 1.81 -1.58 -5.79
N LYS A 326 0.69 -0.94 -6.11
CA LYS A 326 0.05 -1.07 -7.43
C LYS A 326 0.83 -0.34 -8.54
N VAL A 327 1.63 0.67 -8.21
CA VAL A 327 2.57 1.29 -9.16
C VAL A 327 3.57 0.26 -9.66
N LEU A 328 4.18 -0.49 -8.73
CA LEU A 328 5.17 -1.51 -9.11
C LEU A 328 4.52 -2.70 -9.83
N LEU A 329 3.29 -3.06 -9.45
CA LEU A 329 2.53 -4.06 -10.20
C LEU A 329 2.28 -3.62 -11.65
N LEU A 330 1.89 -2.35 -11.86
CA LEU A 330 1.73 -1.78 -13.20
C LEU A 330 3.07 -1.73 -13.96
N GLY A 331 4.15 -1.40 -13.27
CA GLY A 331 5.50 -1.51 -13.84
C GLY A 331 5.82 -2.93 -14.29
N GLY A 332 5.44 -3.92 -13.49
CA GLY A 332 5.57 -5.34 -13.85
C GLY A 332 4.76 -5.70 -15.11
N PHE A 333 3.54 -5.18 -15.26
CA PHE A 333 2.75 -5.40 -16.48
C PHE A 333 3.46 -4.86 -17.72
N VAL A 334 3.97 -3.63 -17.64
CA VAL A 334 4.73 -3.04 -18.76
C VAL A 334 5.97 -3.87 -19.10
N LEU A 335 6.70 -4.36 -18.10
CA LEU A 335 7.89 -5.20 -18.31
C LEU A 335 7.59 -6.52 -19.02
N ILE A 336 6.41 -7.10 -18.81
CA ILE A 336 5.97 -8.35 -19.47
C ILE A 336 5.13 -8.08 -20.74
N GLY A 337 5.09 -6.82 -21.20
CA GLY A 337 4.41 -6.43 -22.43
C GLY A 337 2.89 -6.34 -22.34
N ILE A 338 2.33 -6.18 -21.14
CA ILE A 338 0.89 -6.02 -20.92
C ILE A 338 0.57 -4.54 -20.66
N GLU A 339 -0.34 -3.98 -21.43
CA GLU A 339 -0.86 -2.63 -21.20
C GLU A 339 -2.07 -2.67 -20.26
N PRO A 340 -1.98 -2.00 -19.08
CA PRO A 340 -3.12 -1.90 -18.18
C PRO A 340 -4.18 -0.94 -18.72
N GLY A 341 -5.44 -1.32 -18.58
CA GLY A 341 -6.57 -0.54 -19.10
C GLY A 341 -7.52 -1.42 -19.92
N LEU A 342 -7.92 -0.92 -21.11
CA LEU A 342 -8.87 -1.63 -21.97
C LEU A 342 -8.41 -3.05 -22.31
N ASP A 343 -7.12 -3.25 -22.58
CA ASP A 343 -6.55 -4.55 -22.96
C ASP A 343 -6.72 -5.60 -21.87
N MET A 344 -6.67 -5.20 -20.59
CA MET A 344 -6.89 -6.12 -19.46
C MET A 344 -8.32 -6.68 -19.39
N VAL A 345 -9.29 -5.99 -19.98
CA VAL A 345 -10.72 -6.41 -19.95
C VAL A 345 -11.21 -6.89 -21.32
N THR A 346 -10.35 -6.87 -22.33
CA THR A 346 -10.63 -7.35 -23.70
C THR A 346 -9.64 -8.43 -24.11
N THR A 347 -8.47 -8.05 -24.57
CA THR A 347 -7.44 -8.96 -25.16
C THR A 347 -6.83 -9.89 -24.11
N ASN A 348 -6.54 -9.38 -22.89
CA ASN A 348 -5.91 -10.11 -21.79
C ASN A 348 -6.90 -10.43 -20.64
N LEU A 349 -8.17 -10.67 -20.98
CA LEU A 349 -9.20 -10.94 -19.98
C LEU A 349 -8.98 -12.26 -19.23
N ASP A 350 -8.39 -13.24 -19.89
CA ASP A 350 -7.96 -14.53 -19.33
C ASP A 350 -6.91 -14.30 -18.21
N LEU A 351 -5.87 -13.49 -18.47
CA LEU A 351 -4.86 -13.12 -17.47
C LEU A 351 -5.48 -12.33 -16.31
N THR A 352 -6.45 -11.48 -16.60
CA THR A 352 -7.17 -10.73 -15.56
C THR A 352 -7.95 -11.66 -14.62
N TYR A 353 -8.68 -12.63 -15.16
CA TYR A 353 -9.36 -13.64 -14.34
C TYR A 353 -8.37 -14.56 -13.61
N LEU A 354 -7.25 -14.90 -14.24
CA LEU A 354 -6.19 -15.66 -13.60
C LEU A 354 -5.60 -14.91 -12.39
N MET A 355 -5.42 -13.59 -12.49
CA MET A 355 -5.00 -12.75 -11.37
C MET A 355 -6.03 -12.71 -10.24
N ILE A 356 -7.32 -12.67 -10.55
CA ILE A 356 -8.40 -12.69 -9.55
C ILE A 356 -8.36 -14.00 -8.77
N TRP A 357 -8.24 -15.13 -9.46
CA TRP A 357 -8.10 -16.44 -8.83
C TRP A 357 -6.80 -16.56 -8.04
N SER A 358 -5.69 -16.07 -8.59
CA SER A 358 -4.39 -16.02 -7.90
C SER A 358 -4.48 -15.20 -6.61
N LEU A 359 -5.19 -14.07 -6.62
CA LEU A 359 -5.44 -13.26 -5.43
C LEU A 359 -6.20 -14.05 -4.35
N ALA A 360 -7.26 -14.76 -4.74
CA ALA A 360 -8.05 -15.56 -3.81
C ALA A 360 -7.21 -16.70 -3.21
N ILE A 361 -6.49 -17.45 -4.06
CA ILE A 361 -5.65 -18.58 -3.62
C ILE A 361 -4.45 -18.09 -2.79
N ALA A 362 -3.82 -16.98 -3.15
CA ALA A 362 -2.72 -16.40 -2.36
C ALA A 362 -3.17 -16.01 -0.94
N ASN A 363 -4.40 -15.48 -0.78
CA ASN A 363 -4.98 -15.23 0.54
C ASN A 363 -5.24 -16.53 1.32
N ILE A 364 -5.72 -17.59 0.65
CA ILE A 364 -5.93 -18.91 1.28
C ILE A 364 -4.59 -19.50 1.71
N LEU A 365 -3.60 -19.51 0.83
CA LEU A 365 -2.26 -20.03 1.11
C LEU A 365 -1.59 -19.21 2.23
N GLY A 366 -1.61 -17.90 2.11
CA GLY A 366 -0.99 -16.98 3.08
C GLY A 366 -1.58 -17.15 4.48
N ALA A 367 -2.91 -17.10 4.61
CA ALA A 367 -3.59 -17.30 5.88
C ALA A 367 -3.39 -18.73 6.40
N GLY A 368 -3.46 -19.74 5.53
CA GLY A 368 -3.22 -21.16 5.88
C GLY A 368 -1.82 -21.38 6.43
N ILE A 369 -0.78 -20.85 5.77
CA ILE A 369 0.61 -20.91 6.22
C ILE A 369 0.79 -20.16 7.54
N CYS A 370 0.23 -18.95 7.67
CA CYS A 370 0.30 -18.17 8.90
C CYS A 370 -0.37 -18.90 10.07
N MET A 371 -1.51 -19.54 9.85
CA MET A 371 -2.19 -20.33 10.88
C MET A 371 -1.43 -21.62 11.22
N GLY A 372 -1.03 -22.40 10.24
CA GLY A 372 -0.39 -23.71 10.42
C GLY A 372 1.02 -23.60 11.00
N PHE A 373 1.77 -22.60 10.58
CA PHE A 373 3.18 -22.41 10.95
C PHE A 373 3.43 -21.19 11.84
N SER A 374 2.40 -20.65 12.48
CA SER A 374 2.48 -19.45 13.31
C SER A 374 3.60 -19.51 14.36
N SER A 375 3.82 -20.65 15.00
CA SER A 375 4.89 -20.82 16.00
C SER A 375 6.29 -20.78 15.38
N GLN A 376 6.44 -21.26 14.17
CA GLN A 376 7.70 -21.23 13.42
C GLN A 376 7.93 -19.81 12.86
N ILE A 377 6.89 -19.23 12.26
CA ILE A 377 6.92 -17.89 11.70
C ILE A 377 7.23 -16.84 12.79
N SER A 378 6.64 -16.97 13.98
CA SER A 378 6.95 -16.08 15.10
C SER A 378 8.43 -16.11 15.52
N LYS A 379 9.19 -17.17 15.18
CA LYS A 379 10.64 -17.20 15.40
C LYS A 379 11.43 -16.31 14.42
N PHE A 380 10.89 -16.08 13.23
CA PHE A 380 11.52 -15.14 12.28
C PHE A 380 11.51 -13.70 12.80
N THR A 381 10.53 -13.33 13.64
CA THR A 381 10.54 -12.03 14.31
C THR A 381 11.66 -11.90 15.34
N LEU A 382 12.34 -13.01 15.68
CA LEU A 382 13.49 -13.05 16.59
C LEU A 382 14.84 -12.95 15.87
N VAL A 383 14.86 -13.05 14.52
CA VAL A 383 16.12 -12.99 13.76
C VAL A 383 16.70 -11.58 13.88
N PRO A 384 17.95 -11.45 14.35
CA PRO A 384 18.57 -10.15 14.49
C PRO A 384 18.72 -9.45 13.14
N TYR A 385 18.41 -8.16 13.11
CA TYR A 385 18.45 -7.36 11.88
C TYR A 385 19.82 -7.30 11.20
N TYR A 386 20.91 -7.41 11.96
CA TYR A 386 22.27 -7.42 11.42
C TYR A 386 22.57 -8.65 10.52
N ILE A 387 21.75 -9.72 10.62
CA ILE A 387 21.83 -10.89 9.72
C ILE A 387 20.98 -10.65 8.45
N LEU A 388 19.80 -10.03 8.61
CA LEU A 388 18.87 -9.81 7.51
C LEU A 388 19.34 -8.69 6.56
N ALA A 389 19.87 -7.59 7.10
CA ALA A 389 20.25 -6.42 6.32
C ALA A 389 21.29 -6.73 5.22
N PRO A 390 22.41 -7.45 5.46
CA PRO A 390 23.36 -7.79 4.40
C PRO A 390 22.76 -8.62 3.28
N VAL A 391 21.92 -9.61 3.62
CA VAL A 391 21.24 -10.45 2.61
C VAL A 391 20.34 -9.58 1.73
N MET A 392 19.59 -8.68 2.35
CA MET A 392 18.70 -7.76 1.62
C MET A 392 19.48 -6.79 0.73
N VAL A 393 20.61 -6.26 1.23
CA VAL A 393 21.50 -5.40 0.43
C VAL A 393 21.99 -6.17 -0.81
N CYS A 394 22.48 -7.39 -0.65
CA CYS A 394 22.92 -8.22 -1.78
C CYS A 394 21.80 -8.44 -2.78
N LEU A 395 20.57 -8.75 -2.31
CA LEU A 395 19.41 -8.95 -3.19
C LEU A 395 19.04 -7.68 -3.95
N ILE A 396 19.06 -6.52 -3.30
CA ILE A 396 18.74 -5.23 -3.94
C ILE A 396 19.78 -4.89 -5.01
N PHE A 397 21.06 -5.04 -4.71
CA PHE A 397 22.13 -4.78 -5.68
C PHE A 397 22.04 -5.73 -6.87
N PHE A 398 21.80 -7.01 -6.63
CA PHE A 398 21.59 -7.99 -7.69
C PHE A 398 20.34 -7.67 -8.53
N ALA A 399 19.23 -7.32 -7.87
CA ALA A 399 18.00 -6.92 -8.52
C ALA A 399 18.20 -5.67 -9.40
N THR A 400 18.89 -4.66 -8.89
CA THR A 400 19.19 -3.42 -9.62
C THR A 400 20.03 -3.69 -10.85
N PHE A 401 21.11 -4.48 -10.72
CA PHE A 401 21.98 -4.80 -11.86
C PHE A 401 21.27 -5.59 -12.96
N ASN A 402 20.30 -6.41 -12.59
CA ASN A 402 19.60 -7.27 -13.56
C ASN A 402 18.60 -6.52 -14.45
N ILE A 403 18.31 -5.24 -14.17
CA ILE A 403 17.34 -4.44 -14.95
C ILE A 403 17.91 -4.08 -16.31
N ASN A 404 18.93 -3.24 -16.35
CA ASN A 404 19.55 -2.77 -17.59
C ASN A 404 20.98 -3.27 -17.76
N ARG A 405 21.57 -3.92 -16.76
CA ARG A 405 22.98 -4.30 -16.66
C ARG A 405 23.91 -3.10 -16.83
N ASP A 406 23.45 -1.93 -16.35
CA ASP A 406 24.18 -0.66 -16.41
C ASP A 406 24.61 -0.21 -15.01
N TRP A 407 25.83 0.32 -14.91
CA TRP A 407 26.35 0.86 -13.66
C TRP A 407 25.62 2.13 -13.20
N TYR A 408 25.01 2.88 -14.12
CA TYR A 408 24.20 4.05 -13.78
C TYR A 408 22.94 3.69 -12.97
N ASP A 409 22.45 2.45 -13.05
CA ASP A 409 21.35 1.98 -12.20
C ASP A 409 21.73 2.00 -10.72
N PHE A 410 22.99 1.72 -10.35
CA PHE A 410 23.43 1.83 -8.97
C PHE A 410 23.52 3.27 -8.48
N ILE A 411 23.95 4.19 -9.34
CA ILE A 411 23.97 5.62 -9.03
C ILE A 411 22.54 6.12 -8.80
N ALA A 412 21.61 5.75 -9.66
CA ALA A 412 20.20 6.06 -9.52
C ALA A 412 19.62 5.41 -8.24
N LEU A 413 19.93 4.15 -7.95
CA LEU A 413 19.50 3.47 -6.72
C LEU A 413 19.95 4.22 -5.47
N LEU A 414 21.20 4.63 -5.41
CA LEU A 414 21.75 5.37 -4.26
C LEU A 414 21.12 6.77 -4.15
N ALA A 415 20.92 7.47 -5.26
CA ALA A 415 20.26 8.78 -5.29
C ALA A 415 18.81 8.67 -4.77
N PHE A 416 18.03 7.74 -5.28
CA PHE A 416 16.68 7.50 -4.79
C PHE A 416 16.63 6.91 -3.38
N GLY A 417 17.66 6.14 -2.97
CA GLY A 417 17.85 5.70 -1.60
C GLY A 417 18.02 6.86 -0.63
N LEU A 418 18.85 7.82 -0.98
CA LEU A 418 19.04 9.04 -0.20
C LEU A 418 17.77 9.89 -0.13
N ILE A 419 17.06 10.05 -1.25
CA ILE A 419 15.75 10.71 -1.28
C ILE A 419 14.78 9.95 -0.36
N GLY A 420 14.72 8.64 -0.44
CA GLY A 420 13.86 7.80 0.36
C GLY A 420 14.11 7.92 1.87
N ILE A 421 15.38 7.93 2.29
CA ILE A 421 15.80 8.15 3.69
C ILE A 421 15.39 9.55 4.14
N THR A 422 15.68 10.56 3.32
CA THR A 422 15.32 11.95 3.61
C THR A 422 13.81 12.12 3.75
N PHE A 423 13.03 11.56 2.83
CA PHE A 423 11.57 11.60 2.86
C PHE A 423 11.03 10.92 4.12
N LYS A 424 11.56 9.75 4.47
CA LYS A 424 11.16 9.03 5.69
C LYS A 424 11.42 9.87 6.94
N ASN A 425 12.61 10.47 7.04
CA ASN A 425 13.03 11.22 8.23
C ASN A 425 12.28 12.56 8.38
N PHE A 426 11.94 13.21 7.27
CA PHE A 426 11.25 14.50 7.29
C PHE A 426 9.74 14.42 7.07
N GLY A 427 9.15 13.22 7.06
CA GLY A 427 7.70 13.02 6.92
C GLY A 427 7.16 13.44 5.54
N TRP A 428 7.94 13.23 4.46
CA TRP A 428 7.50 13.37 3.08
C TRP A 428 6.89 12.06 2.56
N SER A 429 5.97 12.15 1.61
CA SER A 429 5.27 10.96 1.11
C SER A 429 6.05 10.27 -0.01
N ARG A 430 6.71 9.16 0.30
CA ARG A 430 7.36 8.29 -0.69
C ARG A 430 6.38 7.68 -1.70
N PRO A 431 5.17 7.19 -1.29
CA PRO A 431 4.18 6.71 -2.24
C PRO A 431 3.70 7.78 -3.20
N ALA A 432 3.52 9.03 -2.75
CA ALA A 432 3.09 10.12 -3.61
C ALA A 432 4.14 10.42 -4.70
N LEU A 433 5.43 10.43 -4.35
CA LEU A 433 6.51 10.59 -5.31
C LEU A 433 6.48 9.47 -6.36
N LEU A 434 6.39 8.21 -5.92
CA LEU A 434 6.39 7.06 -6.83
C LEU A 434 5.19 7.05 -7.78
N ILE A 435 4.00 7.40 -7.28
CA ILE A 435 2.77 7.48 -8.09
C ILE A 435 2.88 8.65 -9.09
N GLY A 436 3.35 9.81 -8.65
CA GLY A 436 3.61 10.95 -9.54
C GLY A 436 4.61 10.60 -10.63
N PHE A 437 5.71 9.94 -10.28
CA PHE A 437 6.71 9.44 -11.22
C PHE A 437 6.08 8.53 -12.29
N PHE A 438 5.33 7.54 -11.89
CA PHE A 438 4.68 6.60 -12.81
C PHE A 438 3.62 7.26 -13.70
N LEU A 439 2.82 8.17 -13.14
CA LEU A 439 1.74 8.82 -13.89
C LEU A 439 2.21 9.96 -14.80
N SER A 440 3.48 10.38 -14.75
CA SER A 440 3.97 11.51 -15.53
C SER A 440 3.73 11.34 -17.03
N THR A 441 4.10 10.20 -17.58
CA THR A 441 3.89 9.85 -19.00
C THR A 441 2.40 9.81 -19.37
N LYS A 442 1.55 9.25 -18.48
CA LYS A 442 0.10 9.21 -18.69
C LYS A 442 -0.54 10.60 -18.67
N VAL A 443 -0.14 11.45 -17.74
CA VAL A 443 -0.62 12.84 -17.67
C VAL A 443 -0.32 13.57 -18.98
N GLU A 444 0.91 13.45 -19.46
CA GLU A 444 1.31 14.10 -20.71
C GLU A 444 0.54 13.56 -21.90
N LEU A 445 0.51 12.25 -22.08
CA LEU A 445 -0.16 11.60 -23.21
C LEU A 445 -1.67 11.92 -23.22
N LEU A 446 -2.36 11.75 -22.09
CA LEU A 446 -3.79 11.98 -22.01
C LEU A 446 -4.14 13.47 -22.15
N SER A 447 -3.32 14.40 -21.64
CA SER A 447 -3.55 15.83 -21.81
C SER A 447 -3.49 16.22 -23.27
N TYR A 448 -2.49 15.73 -24.00
CA TYR A 448 -2.33 15.97 -25.43
C TYR A 448 -3.48 15.36 -26.24
N GLN A 449 -3.79 14.07 -26.02
CA GLN A 449 -4.89 13.37 -26.71
C GLN A 449 -6.24 14.07 -26.45
N THR A 450 -6.49 14.50 -25.20
CA THR A 450 -7.69 15.23 -24.84
C THR A 450 -7.80 16.53 -25.63
N HIS A 451 -6.69 17.29 -25.69
CA HIS A 451 -6.68 18.56 -26.42
C HIS A 451 -6.84 18.35 -27.93
N ALA A 452 -6.14 17.36 -28.49
CA ALA A 452 -6.18 17.06 -29.91
C ALA A 452 -7.56 16.56 -30.40
N VAL A 453 -8.26 15.74 -29.59
CA VAL A 453 -9.54 15.13 -29.99
C VAL A 453 -10.73 16.01 -29.64
N TYR A 454 -10.73 16.60 -28.44
CA TYR A 454 -11.91 17.29 -27.88
C TYR A 454 -11.72 18.79 -27.72
N GLY A 455 -10.48 19.30 -27.74
CA GLY A 455 -10.20 20.70 -27.33
C GLY A 455 -10.72 20.95 -25.92
N LEU A 456 -11.54 21.99 -25.73
CA LEU A 456 -12.19 22.28 -24.44
C LEU A 456 -13.59 21.65 -24.29
N SER A 457 -14.12 21.00 -25.34
CA SER A 457 -15.46 20.45 -25.29
C SER A 457 -15.61 19.26 -24.35
N PHE A 458 -14.51 18.58 -23.96
CA PHE A 458 -14.55 17.51 -22.98
C PHE A 458 -15.11 17.96 -21.61
N LEU A 459 -14.96 19.25 -21.26
CA LEU A 459 -15.47 19.82 -20.00
C LEU A 459 -17.01 19.80 -19.90
N SER A 460 -17.72 19.71 -21.03
CA SER A 460 -19.19 19.67 -21.07
C SER A 460 -19.78 18.25 -21.02
N ARG A 461 -18.96 17.21 -21.07
CA ARG A 461 -19.40 15.83 -21.02
C ARG A 461 -19.87 15.45 -19.60
N PRO A 462 -20.95 14.65 -19.45
CA PRO A 462 -21.53 14.36 -18.12
C PRO A 462 -20.52 13.74 -17.13
N VAL A 463 -19.73 12.76 -17.58
CA VAL A 463 -18.74 12.08 -16.74
C VAL A 463 -17.60 13.04 -16.36
N SER A 464 -17.15 13.89 -17.30
CA SER A 464 -16.16 14.93 -17.03
C SER A 464 -16.63 15.93 -15.97
N ILE A 465 -17.89 16.37 -16.02
CA ILE A 465 -18.48 17.27 -15.01
C ILE A 465 -18.44 16.61 -13.63
N ILE A 466 -18.83 15.34 -13.52
CA ILE A 466 -18.77 14.60 -12.25
C ILE A 466 -17.32 14.57 -11.72
N LEU A 467 -16.36 14.23 -12.57
CA LEU A 467 -14.94 14.18 -12.17
C LEU A 467 -14.39 15.55 -11.76
N ILE A 468 -14.78 16.62 -12.46
CA ILE A 468 -14.39 18.00 -12.09
C ILE A 468 -14.97 18.35 -10.72
N VAL A 469 -16.26 18.04 -10.48
CA VAL A 469 -16.88 18.29 -9.16
C VAL A 469 -16.16 17.50 -8.07
N LEU A 470 -15.77 16.24 -8.33
CA LEU A 470 -15.00 15.45 -7.39
C LEU A 470 -13.60 16.05 -7.14
N CYS A 471 -12.91 16.54 -8.16
CA CYS A 471 -11.63 17.24 -8.01
C CYS A 471 -11.77 18.50 -7.13
N LEU A 472 -12.77 19.32 -7.41
CA LEU A 472 -13.05 20.53 -6.64
C LEU A 472 -13.48 20.22 -5.21
N ALA A 473 -14.32 19.21 -5.01
CA ALA A 473 -14.70 18.73 -3.68
C ALA A 473 -13.48 18.23 -2.88
N THR A 474 -12.59 17.50 -3.54
CA THR A 474 -11.32 17.04 -2.92
C THR A 474 -10.50 18.25 -2.47
N ILE A 475 -10.27 19.22 -3.34
CA ILE A 475 -9.52 20.46 -3.01
C ILE A 475 -10.20 21.22 -1.86
N TYR A 476 -11.54 21.34 -1.89
CA TYR A 476 -12.30 22.02 -0.84
C TYR A 476 -12.17 21.30 0.52
N LEU A 477 -12.36 19.99 0.54
CA LEU A 477 -12.23 19.20 1.78
C LEU A 477 -10.83 19.32 2.39
N LEU A 478 -9.80 19.31 1.55
CA LEU A 478 -8.41 19.48 1.95
C LEU A 478 -8.13 20.88 2.50
N SER A 479 -8.67 21.90 1.88
CA SER A 479 -8.54 23.28 2.36
C SER A 479 -9.24 23.49 3.70
N LYS A 480 -10.42 22.87 3.88
CA LYS A 480 -11.18 22.94 5.14
C LYS A 480 -10.48 22.22 6.29
N GLN A 481 -9.96 21.02 6.08
CA GLN A 481 -9.18 20.30 7.10
C GLN A 481 -7.98 21.13 7.60
N ARG A 482 -7.37 21.89 6.71
CA ARG A 482 -6.28 22.81 7.05
C ARG A 482 -6.74 23.94 7.96
N PHE A 483 -7.88 24.57 7.64
CA PHE A 483 -8.45 25.65 8.48
C PHE A 483 -8.76 25.14 9.89
N ASP A 484 -9.37 23.97 10.00
CA ASP A 484 -9.72 23.38 11.28
C ASP A 484 -8.48 22.97 12.11
N ASN A 485 -7.43 22.46 11.49
CA ASN A 485 -6.19 22.09 12.16
C ASN A 485 -5.39 23.33 12.62
N ASN A 486 -5.31 24.37 11.80
CA ASN A 486 -4.68 25.64 12.19
C ASN A 486 -5.47 26.32 13.31
N TYR A 487 -6.80 26.35 13.24
CA TYR A 487 -7.64 26.89 14.28
C TYR A 487 -7.50 26.16 15.62
N LYS A 488 -7.39 24.82 15.61
CA LYS A 488 -7.12 24.01 16.80
C LYS A 488 -5.72 24.25 17.36
N SER A 489 -4.70 24.36 16.49
CA SER A 489 -3.31 24.65 16.87
C SER A 489 -3.19 26.06 17.48
N ASP A 490 -3.83 27.07 16.87
CA ASP A 490 -3.80 28.43 17.38
C ASP A 490 -4.60 28.58 18.68
N ASN A 491 -5.73 27.86 18.83
CA ASN A 491 -6.47 27.81 20.10
C ASN A 491 -5.70 27.06 21.20
N GLN A 492 -4.94 26.02 20.89
CA GLN A 492 -4.06 25.37 21.85
C GLN A 492 -2.87 26.25 22.23
N LYS A 493 -2.26 26.95 21.27
CA LYS A 493 -1.19 27.94 21.53
C LYS A 493 -1.72 29.12 22.33
N SER A 494 -2.91 29.63 22.00
CA SER A 494 -3.58 30.70 22.74
C SER A 494 -3.95 30.27 24.17
N LYS A 495 -4.47 29.06 24.38
CA LYS A 495 -4.71 28.51 25.71
C LYS A 495 -3.41 28.27 26.48
N MET A 496 -2.36 27.78 25.85
CA MET A 496 -1.04 27.66 26.49
C MET A 496 -0.44 29.02 26.80
N SER A 497 -0.53 30.01 25.91
CA SER A 497 -0.08 31.37 26.20
C SER A 497 -0.88 32.02 27.35
N GLN A 498 -2.18 31.82 27.39
CA GLN A 498 -3.00 32.28 28.53
C GLN A 498 -2.64 31.58 29.84
N ILE A 499 -2.32 30.28 29.81
CA ILE A 499 -1.81 29.54 30.98
C ILE A 499 -0.43 30.10 31.40
N TYR A 500 0.43 30.47 30.45
CA TYR A 500 1.72 31.12 30.71
C TYR A 500 1.55 32.54 31.25
N TYR A 501 0.56 33.33 30.80
CA TYR A 501 0.31 34.68 31.29
C TYR A 501 -0.39 34.72 32.66
N VAL A 502 -1.18 33.73 33.01
CA VAL A 502 -1.81 33.62 34.33
C VAL A 502 -0.86 33.00 35.38
N GLY A 503 0.20 32.31 34.94
CA GLY A 503 1.21 31.70 35.82
C GLY A 503 2.41 32.56 36.22
N PHE A 504 2.50 33.81 35.71
CA PHE A 504 3.58 34.74 36.10
C PHE A 504 3.12 35.72 37.18
N LEU A 505 2.83 35.22 38.38
CA LEU A 505 3.06 35.94 39.63
C LEU A 505 4.32 35.34 40.26
N PRO A 506 5.19 36.19 40.89
CA PRO A 506 6.51 35.75 41.26
C PRO A 506 6.45 34.82 42.49
N VAL A 507 6.75 33.55 42.30
CA VAL A 507 7.12 32.66 43.39
C VAL A 507 8.55 32.23 43.20
N SER A 508 9.35 32.67 44.17
CA SER A 508 10.75 32.36 44.36
C SER A 508 11.11 30.88 44.20
N TYR A 509 12.29 30.68 43.64
CA TYR A 509 13.08 29.47 43.56
C TYR A 509 12.76 28.37 44.58
N THR A 510 12.31 27.22 44.09
CA THR A 510 12.69 25.91 44.64
C THR A 510 12.64 24.89 43.49
N HIS A 511 13.68 24.05 43.46
CA HIS A 511 13.93 22.96 42.53
C HIS A 511 12.71 22.07 42.26
N LEU A 512 12.35 21.91 40.98
CA LEU A 512 11.57 20.75 40.54
C LEU A 512 12.16 20.26 39.21
N THR A 513 12.95 19.21 39.34
CA THR A 513 13.40 18.35 38.24
C THR A 513 12.17 17.75 37.55
N LEU A 514 12.02 18.02 36.28
CA LEU A 514 11.07 17.33 35.39
C LEU A 514 11.51 15.86 35.23
N PRO A 515 10.62 14.89 35.41
CA PRO A 515 10.93 13.53 35.06
C PRO A 515 10.87 13.39 33.52
N THR A 516 11.99 13.01 32.96
CA THR A 516 12.12 12.50 31.60
C THR A 516 11.22 11.28 31.42
N ILE A 517 10.12 11.43 30.67
CA ILE A 517 9.37 10.30 30.16
C ILE A 517 9.99 9.91 28.80
N TYR A 518 11.10 9.20 28.89
CA TYR A 518 11.60 8.34 27.82
C TYR A 518 12.18 7.10 28.50
N SER A 519 11.38 6.07 28.58
CA SER A 519 11.75 4.65 28.64
C SER A 519 10.52 3.83 29.04
N VAL A 520 9.90 3.17 28.12
CA VAL A 520 9.77 1.70 28.02
C VAL A 520 9.12 1.43 26.67
#